data_6eba21b3191da14de6f751abe1719520
#
_entry.id   6eba21b3191da14de6f751abe1719520
#
_cell.length_a   1.000
_cell.length_b   1.000
_cell.length_c   1.000
_cell.angle_alpha   90.00
_cell.angle_beta   90.00
_cell.angle_gamma   90.00
#
_symmetry.space_group_name_H-M   'P 1'
#
loop_
_entity.id
_entity.type
_entity.pdbx_description
1 polymer ?
#
loop_
_entity_poly.entity_id
_entity_poly.type
_entity_poly.pdbx_seq_one_letter_code
_entity_poly.pdbx_strand_id
1 'polypeptide(L)'
;MSIRLLPDYLVNQIAAGEVVENGASVVKELVENALDAGANQIIVDIVDGGRTLINVVDNGSGMSRDDLQSCTMRHATSKLPDDDLMNINFMGFRGEALPSIASVSDMTIDTCNGTDENGWRLDCNTGGIRPSDWQSGTRIRVQNLFAKTPARLKFLRSDRVETMAVLDVIKRLGMARTDVGFVLNNKWRFEKDQPLMDRIVAVMGDDVRGAMRAVSAESSSGAMKLSGYISEPTLRRASSVDQFLFVNGRPVKDKVLVGALRAAYMDVMHAREFPLCALYLTLPPANVDVNVSPTKNDVHFLEPTHVRAFIIKSLRDVLAQNMLDDAPAPVAQNFSEKISFNNAPIITPHLRPVTSAPMVHSPNKSQNSFAQSLMSDFGAGAKTPTKTTNDNVDNIFDAMPLGRVIGQIANKYILAATADSLVVVDQHAAHERITYEKLRTHAIKSQPLLTPIVVRLRAEDVVAVLSISDDLRESGLVVDAFGDDAIAIFEKPADWDMDWASALHAIADEVRAYGHSSGLKEKLHLKLANYACHHSVRAGQKLDMEQMNALLRDIEKTTRGGECNHGRPVYKFIPITQIDGWFERI
;
A
#
# COMPACT_ATOMS: atom_id res chain seq x y z
N MET A 1 -6.74 0.82 -46.70
CA MET A 1 -6.81 2.20 -46.16
C MET A 1 -5.54 2.91 -46.54
N SER A 2 -5.60 4.16 -47.05
CA SER A 2 -4.41 4.94 -47.43
C SER A 2 -3.90 5.71 -46.21
N ILE A 3 -2.57 5.80 -46.07
CA ILE A 3 -1.91 6.64 -45.08
C ILE A 3 -2.14 8.10 -45.47
N ARG A 4 -2.54 8.94 -44.47
CA ARG A 4 -2.72 10.38 -44.65
C ARG A 4 -2.09 11.15 -43.51
N LEU A 5 -1.61 12.36 -43.80
CA LEU A 5 -1.21 13.30 -42.75
C LEU A 5 -2.45 13.80 -42.01
N LEU A 6 -2.36 13.82 -40.68
CA LEU A 6 -3.41 14.37 -39.82
C LEU A 6 -3.27 15.90 -39.75
N PRO A 7 -4.37 16.63 -39.65
CA PRO A 7 -4.33 18.06 -39.36
C PRO A 7 -3.72 18.34 -37.99
N ASP A 8 -3.01 19.44 -37.80
CA ASP A 8 -2.28 19.81 -36.57
C ASP A 8 -3.15 19.79 -35.32
N TYR A 9 -4.42 20.24 -35.42
CA TYR A 9 -5.32 20.23 -34.29
C TYR A 9 -5.61 18.78 -33.79
N LEU A 10 -5.72 17.83 -34.71
CA LEU A 10 -5.97 16.43 -34.37
C LEU A 10 -4.71 15.77 -33.76
N VAL A 11 -3.55 16.08 -34.31
CA VAL A 11 -2.24 15.67 -33.78
C VAL A 11 -2.08 16.22 -32.36
N ASN A 12 -2.48 17.48 -32.11
CA ASN A 12 -2.44 18.11 -30.79
C ASN A 12 -3.37 17.43 -29.80
N GLN A 13 -4.58 17.05 -30.22
CA GLN A 13 -5.53 16.34 -29.37
C GLN A 13 -5.09 14.90 -29.05
N ILE A 14 -4.41 14.22 -29.96
CA ILE A 14 -3.85 12.87 -29.74
C ILE A 14 -2.71 12.97 -28.72
N ALA A 15 -1.74 13.85 -28.95
CA ALA A 15 -0.63 14.06 -28.03
C ALA A 15 -1.07 14.57 -26.65
N ALA A 16 -2.08 15.45 -26.61
CA ALA A 16 -2.71 15.82 -25.33
C ALA A 16 -3.26 14.61 -24.56
N GLY A 17 -3.50 13.47 -25.23
CA GLY A 17 -3.92 12.23 -24.60
C GLY A 17 -2.88 11.59 -23.71
N GLU A 18 -1.64 11.78 -24.02
CA GLU A 18 -0.51 11.23 -23.29
C GLU A 18 -0.04 12.14 -22.14
N VAL A 19 -0.31 13.45 -22.24
CA VAL A 19 0.16 14.47 -21.28
C VAL A 19 -0.93 14.89 -20.31
N VAL A 20 -2.16 15.05 -20.79
CA VAL A 20 -3.31 15.56 -20.01
C VAL A 20 -4.34 14.46 -19.82
N GLU A 21 -4.25 13.72 -18.73
CA GLU A 21 -5.20 12.67 -18.38
C GLU A 21 -6.43 13.23 -17.61
N ASN A 22 -6.20 14.18 -16.70
CA ASN A 22 -7.20 14.74 -15.80
C ASN A 22 -6.77 16.14 -15.29
N GLY A 23 -7.58 16.77 -14.41
CA GLY A 23 -7.25 18.06 -13.81
C GLY A 23 -5.95 18.05 -13.00
N ALA A 24 -5.64 16.95 -12.31
CA ALA A 24 -4.42 16.82 -11.54
C ALA A 24 -3.16 16.80 -12.41
N SER A 25 -3.21 16.20 -13.62
CA SER A 25 -2.11 16.24 -14.59
C SER A 25 -1.85 17.68 -15.06
N VAL A 26 -2.92 18.45 -15.33
CA VAL A 26 -2.80 19.86 -15.70
C VAL A 26 -2.13 20.67 -14.58
N VAL A 27 -2.63 20.53 -13.34
CA VAL A 27 -2.07 21.24 -12.18
C VAL A 27 -0.61 20.86 -11.98
N LYS A 28 -0.25 19.58 -12.10
CA LYS A 28 1.14 19.10 -11.99
C LYS A 28 2.07 19.83 -12.97
N GLU A 29 1.75 19.81 -14.25
CA GLU A 29 2.58 20.43 -15.29
C GLU A 29 2.68 21.96 -15.10
N LEU A 30 1.58 22.64 -14.72
CA LEU A 30 1.60 24.08 -14.50
C LEU A 30 2.40 24.46 -13.26
N VAL A 31 2.29 23.70 -12.16
CA VAL A 31 3.08 23.92 -10.94
C VAL A 31 4.55 23.58 -11.17
N GLU A 32 4.90 22.52 -11.90
CA GLU A 32 6.28 22.23 -12.29
C GLU A 32 6.88 23.37 -13.12
N ASN A 33 6.10 23.97 -14.04
CA ASN A 33 6.54 25.15 -14.78
C ASN A 33 6.78 26.37 -13.89
N ALA A 34 5.92 26.61 -12.90
CA ALA A 34 6.10 27.68 -11.93
C ALA A 34 7.37 27.48 -11.07
N LEU A 35 7.64 26.23 -10.64
CA LEU A 35 8.86 25.89 -9.91
C LEU A 35 10.12 26.10 -10.77
N ASP A 36 10.07 25.70 -12.04
CA ASP A 36 11.16 25.93 -13.00
C ASP A 36 11.40 27.41 -13.30
N ALA A 37 10.33 28.25 -13.20
CA ALA A 37 10.42 29.72 -13.31
C ALA A 37 10.96 30.39 -12.01
N GLY A 38 11.35 29.60 -11.00
CA GLY A 38 11.91 30.11 -9.74
C GLY A 38 10.87 30.72 -8.81
N ALA A 39 9.59 30.35 -8.95
CA ALA A 39 8.55 30.81 -8.03
C ALA A 39 8.80 30.33 -6.60
N ASN A 40 8.57 31.21 -5.63
CA ASN A 40 8.62 30.89 -4.22
C ASN A 40 7.24 30.93 -3.54
N GLN A 41 6.20 31.30 -4.28
CA GLN A 41 4.80 31.26 -3.88
C GLN A 41 3.94 30.81 -5.06
N ILE A 42 3.13 29.77 -4.86
CA ILE A 42 2.24 29.22 -5.89
C ILE A 42 0.83 29.08 -5.31
N ILE A 43 -0.16 29.64 -5.99
CA ILE A 43 -1.57 29.61 -5.62
C ILE A 43 -2.31 28.82 -6.70
N VAL A 44 -3.09 27.84 -6.29
CA VAL A 44 -3.91 27.01 -7.17
C VAL A 44 -5.35 27.10 -6.73
N ASP A 45 -6.22 27.50 -7.63
CA ASP A 45 -7.68 27.46 -7.42
C ASP A 45 -8.31 26.52 -8.44
N ILE A 46 -9.18 25.66 -7.99
CA ILE A 46 -9.93 24.74 -8.85
C ILE A 46 -11.42 24.78 -8.53
N VAL A 47 -12.24 24.63 -9.57
CA VAL A 47 -13.70 24.50 -9.47
C VAL A 47 -14.10 23.22 -10.17
N ASP A 48 -15.04 22.45 -9.55
CA ASP A 48 -15.56 21.17 -10.05
C ASP A 48 -14.43 20.17 -10.39
N GLY A 49 -13.48 19.97 -9.44
CA GLY A 49 -12.35 19.06 -9.62
C GLY A 49 -11.36 19.50 -10.72
N GLY A 50 -11.41 20.77 -11.16
CA GLY A 50 -10.60 21.30 -12.26
C GLY A 50 -11.26 21.20 -13.63
N ARG A 51 -12.48 20.69 -13.69
CA ARG A 51 -13.24 20.60 -14.94
C ARG A 51 -13.68 21.99 -15.45
N THR A 52 -14.25 22.79 -14.55
CA THR A 52 -14.74 24.14 -14.89
C THR A 52 -13.63 25.17 -14.89
N LEU A 53 -12.74 25.12 -13.89
CA LEU A 53 -11.63 26.06 -13.76
C LEU A 53 -10.43 25.41 -13.07
N ILE A 54 -9.25 25.63 -13.64
CA ILE A 54 -7.95 25.52 -12.99
C ILE A 54 -7.27 26.88 -13.15
N ASN A 55 -6.91 27.53 -12.05
CA ASN A 55 -6.19 28.77 -12.03
C ASN A 55 -4.89 28.57 -11.24
N VAL A 56 -3.74 28.71 -11.89
CA VAL A 56 -2.43 28.63 -11.24
C VAL A 56 -1.77 29.99 -11.34
N VAL A 57 -1.36 30.51 -10.19
CA VAL A 57 -0.69 31.79 -10.05
C VAL A 57 0.65 31.57 -9.39
N ASP A 58 1.69 32.08 -9.98
CA ASP A 58 3.06 32.07 -9.45
C ASP A 58 3.68 33.48 -9.45
N ASN A 59 4.69 33.62 -8.63
CA ASN A 59 5.53 34.83 -8.58
C ASN A 59 6.94 34.60 -9.15
N GLY A 60 7.06 33.71 -10.13
CA GLY A 60 8.31 33.42 -10.81
C GLY A 60 8.78 34.52 -11.75
N SER A 61 9.74 34.20 -12.61
CA SER A 61 10.36 35.15 -13.53
C SER A 61 9.41 35.76 -14.58
N GLY A 62 8.24 35.13 -14.81
CA GLY A 62 7.35 35.51 -15.89
C GLY A 62 7.94 35.26 -17.29
N MET A 63 7.26 35.77 -18.32
CA MET A 63 7.65 35.64 -19.74
C MET A 63 7.64 36.99 -20.40
N SER A 64 8.57 37.21 -21.34
CA SER A 64 8.53 38.35 -22.26
C SER A 64 7.36 38.18 -23.26
N ARG A 65 7.03 39.24 -23.99
CA ARG A 65 6.01 39.19 -25.05
C ARG A 65 6.34 38.12 -26.12
N ASP A 66 7.62 38.01 -26.50
CA ASP A 66 8.07 37.10 -27.54
C ASP A 66 8.05 35.63 -27.04
N ASP A 67 8.45 35.39 -25.79
CA ASP A 67 8.33 34.09 -25.15
C ASP A 67 6.85 33.67 -25.02
N LEU A 68 5.98 34.60 -24.64
CA LEU A 68 4.54 34.36 -24.53
C LEU A 68 3.92 33.95 -25.89
N GLN A 69 4.39 34.55 -26.99
CA GLN A 69 3.95 34.19 -28.33
C GLN A 69 4.35 32.74 -28.70
N SER A 70 5.52 32.33 -28.23
CA SER A 70 6.11 31.02 -28.57
C SER A 70 5.72 29.90 -27.59
N CYS A 71 5.30 30.23 -26.35
CA CYS A 71 5.11 29.24 -25.27
C CYS A 71 4.05 28.18 -25.55
N THR A 72 3.11 28.43 -26.47
CA THR A 72 2.09 27.47 -26.91
C THR A 72 2.45 26.75 -28.22
N MET A 73 3.62 27.02 -28.79
CA MET A 73 4.13 26.29 -29.94
C MET A 73 4.72 24.95 -29.48
N ARG A 74 4.56 23.92 -30.29
CA ARG A 74 5.16 22.60 -30.02
C ARG A 74 6.67 22.65 -30.10
N HIS A 75 7.32 21.87 -29.21
CA HIS A 75 8.78 21.79 -29.13
C HIS A 75 9.48 23.12 -28.81
N ALA A 76 8.72 24.14 -28.42
CA ALA A 76 9.29 25.37 -27.89
C ALA A 76 9.60 25.19 -26.38
N THR A 77 10.86 25.23 -26.03
CA THR A 77 11.33 25.12 -24.64
C THR A 77 12.54 26.02 -24.40
N SER A 78 12.57 26.65 -23.24
CA SER A 78 13.73 27.39 -22.73
C SER A 78 14.62 26.54 -21.80
N LYS A 79 14.27 25.24 -21.61
CA LYS A 79 14.79 24.37 -20.56
C LYS A 79 15.87 23.38 -21.05
N LEU A 80 16.31 23.48 -22.30
CA LEU A 80 17.38 22.69 -22.89
C LEU A 80 18.42 23.63 -23.55
N PRO A 81 19.23 24.35 -22.77
CA PRO A 81 20.14 25.34 -23.34
C PRO A 81 21.28 24.73 -24.17
N ASP A 82 21.68 23.48 -23.88
CA ASP A 82 22.85 22.83 -24.50
C ASP A 82 22.48 21.58 -25.32
N ASP A 83 21.20 21.37 -25.66
CA ASP A 83 20.67 20.18 -26.35
C ASP A 83 21.05 18.83 -25.67
N ASP A 84 21.49 18.89 -24.39
CA ASP A 84 21.88 17.71 -23.61
C ASP A 84 20.71 17.13 -22.84
N LEU A 85 20.18 16.01 -23.32
CA LEU A 85 19.10 15.26 -22.69
C LEU A 85 19.55 14.44 -21.46
N MET A 86 20.87 14.33 -21.22
CA MET A 86 21.41 13.55 -20.10
C MET A 86 21.54 14.37 -18.82
N ASN A 87 21.52 15.72 -18.93
CA ASN A 87 21.71 16.62 -17.79
C ASN A 87 20.50 17.52 -17.57
N ILE A 88 19.34 16.91 -17.29
CA ILE A 88 18.07 17.61 -17.13
C ILE A 88 17.96 18.14 -15.69
N ASN A 89 18.17 19.44 -15.51
CA ASN A 89 18.06 20.11 -14.20
C ASN A 89 16.66 20.71 -13.95
N PHE A 90 15.79 20.78 -14.95
CA PHE A 90 14.43 21.31 -14.88
C PHE A 90 13.39 20.20 -14.71
N MET A 91 12.27 20.50 -14.06
CA MET A 91 11.17 19.54 -13.91
C MET A 91 10.46 19.25 -15.23
N GLY A 92 10.29 20.26 -16.10
CA GLY A 92 9.75 20.13 -17.45
C GLY A 92 10.82 20.36 -18.51
N PHE A 93 10.80 19.65 -19.63
CA PHE A 93 11.78 19.80 -20.73
C PHE A 93 11.23 19.54 -22.14
N ARG A 94 10.02 18.95 -22.26
CA ARG A 94 9.49 18.48 -23.56
C ARG A 94 8.88 19.59 -24.43
N GLY A 95 8.53 20.76 -23.86
CA GLY A 95 7.86 21.84 -24.58
C GLY A 95 6.47 21.49 -25.13
N GLU A 96 5.77 20.56 -24.49
CA GLU A 96 4.48 20.01 -24.97
C GLU A 96 3.31 20.24 -24.01
N ALA A 97 3.55 20.65 -22.75
CA ALA A 97 2.51 20.76 -21.74
C ALA A 97 1.50 21.89 -22.08
N LEU A 98 1.96 23.12 -22.30
CA LEU A 98 1.07 24.24 -22.61
C LEU A 98 0.28 24.06 -23.91
N PRO A 99 0.90 23.66 -25.06
CA PRO A 99 0.12 23.40 -26.29
C PRO A 99 -0.88 22.25 -26.12
N SER A 100 -0.54 21.21 -25.35
CA SER A 100 -1.45 20.09 -25.07
C SER A 100 -2.66 20.54 -24.26
N ILE A 101 -2.45 21.32 -23.18
CA ILE A 101 -3.54 21.87 -22.34
C ILE A 101 -4.44 22.80 -23.17
N ALA A 102 -3.86 23.70 -23.95
CA ALA A 102 -4.62 24.63 -24.80
C ALA A 102 -5.49 23.91 -25.84
N SER A 103 -5.01 22.77 -26.38
CA SER A 103 -5.75 21.99 -27.38
C SER A 103 -7.04 21.38 -26.87
N VAL A 104 -7.15 21.13 -25.56
CA VAL A 104 -8.29 20.43 -24.93
C VAL A 104 -9.11 21.32 -23.98
N SER A 105 -8.78 22.62 -23.87
CA SER A 105 -9.43 23.55 -22.94
C SER A 105 -9.50 24.97 -23.53
N ASP A 106 -10.10 25.88 -22.78
CA ASP A 106 -10.04 27.33 -23.03
C ASP A 106 -8.99 27.92 -22.08
N MET A 107 -7.79 28.21 -22.63
CA MET A 107 -6.65 28.65 -21.83
C MET A 107 -6.32 30.11 -22.07
N THR A 108 -6.04 30.83 -20.98
CA THR A 108 -5.50 32.19 -21.01
C THR A 108 -4.28 32.31 -20.11
N ILE A 109 -3.27 33.07 -20.55
CA ILE A 109 -2.03 33.29 -19.81
C ILE A 109 -1.85 34.78 -19.60
N ASP A 110 -1.73 35.23 -18.35
CA ASP A 110 -1.28 36.55 -17.97
C ASP A 110 0.14 36.44 -17.41
N THR A 111 1.06 37.26 -17.88
CA THR A 111 2.46 37.20 -17.43
C THR A 111 3.12 38.58 -17.47
N CYS A 112 4.11 38.76 -16.60
CA CYS A 112 4.99 39.93 -16.58
C CYS A 112 6.38 39.50 -16.09
N ASN A 113 7.42 39.80 -16.86
CA ASN A 113 8.81 39.46 -16.54
C ASN A 113 9.49 40.51 -15.63
N GLY A 114 8.76 41.55 -15.21
CA GLY A 114 9.29 42.61 -14.34
C GLY A 114 10.25 43.59 -15.03
N THR A 115 10.61 43.37 -16.30
CA THR A 115 11.41 44.31 -17.11
C THR A 115 10.55 45.11 -18.09
N ASP A 116 9.38 44.56 -18.44
CA ASP A 116 8.42 45.22 -19.30
C ASP A 116 7.57 46.22 -18.51
N GLU A 117 7.22 47.37 -19.14
CA GLU A 117 6.37 48.37 -18.51
C GLU A 117 4.96 47.88 -18.18
N ASN A 118 4.47 46.87 -18.91
CA ASN A 118 3.14 46.28 -18.76
C ASN A 118 3.22 44.76 -18.80
N GLY A 119 2.28 44.13 -18.11
CA GLY A 119 2.02 42.69 -18.30
C GLY A 119 1.38 42.40 -19.67
N TRP A 120 1.40 41.15 -20.05
CA TRP A 120 0.83 40.66 -21.30
C TRP A 120 -0.18 39.56 -21.04
N ARG A 121 -1.27 39.55 -21.81
CA ARG A 121 -2.25 38.47 -21.82
C ARG A 121 -2.29 37.81 -23.20
N LEU A 122 -2.16 36.48 -23.22
CA LEU A 122 -2.41 35.62 -24.36
C LEU A 122 -3.74 34.89 -24.19
N ASP A 123 -4.61 35.00 -25.19
CA ASP A 123 -5.76 34.10 -25.35
C ASP A 123 -5.35 32.99 -26.30
N CYS A 124 -5.21 31.77 -25.80
CA CYS A 124 -4.72 30.61 -26.57
C CYS A 124 -5.72 30.12 -27.63
N ASN A 125 -7.01 30.45 -27.50
CA ASN A 125 -8.02 30.10 -28.51
C ASN A 125 -7.93 30.96 -29.76
N THR A 126 -7.63 32.25 -29.59
CA THR A 126 -7.57 33.20 -30.68
C THR A 126 -6.14 33.51 -31.13
N GLY A 127 -5.13 33.16 -30.31
CA GLY A 127 -3.73 33.56 -30.50
C GLY A 127 -3.49 35.05 -30.26
N GLY A 128 -4.50 35.79 -29.76
CA GLY A 128 -4.41 37.23 -29.55
C GLY A 128 -3.61 37.62 -28.32
N ILE A 129 -2.57 38.46 -28.48
CA ILE A 129 -1.79 39.02 -27.37
C ILE A 129 -2.21 40.47 -27.18
N ARG A 130 -2.46 40.87 -25.90
CA ARG A 130 -2.83 42.22 -25.51
C ARG A 130 -2.17 42.62 -24.20
N PRO A 131 -1.97 43.92 -23.94
CA PRO A 131 -1.52 44.42 -22.65
C PRO A 131 -2.44 43.98 -21.51
N SER A 132 -1.86 43.73 -20.34
CA SER A 132 -2.53 43.27 -19.12
C SER A 132 -2.04 44.13 -17.93
N ASP A 133 -2.87 44.21 -16.90
CA ASP A 133 -2.54 44.84 -15.62
C ASP A 133 -1.74 43.93 -14.68
N TRP A 134 -1.34 42.75 -15.16
CA TRP A 134 -0.55 41.79 -14.39
C TRP A 134 0.84 42.34 -14.06
N GLN A 135 1.25 42.27 -12.77
CA GLN A 135 2.42 43.03 -12.30
C GLN A 135 3.70 42.17 -12.27
N SER A 136 3.62 40.87 -11.93
CA SER A 136 4.80 40.00 -11.84
C SER A 136 4.42 38.54 -11.88
N GLY A 137 5.33 37.69 -12.35
CA GLY A 137 5.11 36.22 -12.44
C GLY A 137 4.09 35.85 -13.50
N THR A 138 3.47 34.70 -13.34
CA THR A 138 2.53 34.16 -14.33
C THR A 138 1.22 33.71 -13.69
N ARG A 139 0.11 33.93 -14.39
CA ARG A 139 -1.20 33.37 -14.09
C ARG A 139 -1.72 32.63 -15.30
N ILE A 140 -1.97 31.33 -15.13
CA ILE A 140 -2.55 30.48 -16.19
C ILE A 140 -3.95 30.05 -15.74
N ARG A 141 -4.95 30.38 -16.55
CA ARG A 141 -6.33 29.95 -16.37
C ARG A 141 -6.69 28.93 -17.44
N VAL A 142 -7.12 27.77 -17.02
CA VAL A 142 -7.63 26.69 -17.86
C VAL A 142 -9.11 26.52 -17.52
N GLN A 143 -9.97 26.78 -18.49
CA GLN A 143 -11.41 26.68 -18.33
C GLN A 143 -11.96 25.58 -19.24
N ASN A 144 -13.08 24.98 -18.84
CA ASN A 144 -13.82 24.01 -19.65
C ASN A 144 -12.92 22.84 -20.12
N LEU A 145 -12.17 22.25 -19.20
CA LEU A 145 -11.27 21.15 -19.51
C LEU A 145 -12.02 19.99 -20.20
N PHE A 146 -11.50 19.55 -21.34
CA PHE A 146 -12.09 18.53 -22.23
C PHE A 146 -13.40 18.91 -22.93
N ALA A 147 -13.85 20.16 -22.87
CA ALA A 147 -15.03 20.57 -23.64
C ALA A 147 -14.87 20.31 -25.15
N LYS A 148 -13.63 20.46 -25.68
CA LYS A 148 -13.27 20.16 -27.09
C LYS A 148 -13.14 18.66 -27.38
N THR A 149 -13.18 17.79 -26.36
CA THR A 149 -13.04 16.32 -26.47
C THR A 149 -14.10 15.62 -25.61
N PRO A 150 -15.40 15.62 -26.02
CA PRO A 150 -16.50 15.15 -25.19
C PRO A 150 -16.40 13.68 -24.73
N ALA A 151 -15.69 12.84 -25.50
CA ALA A 151 -15.42 11.46 -25.13
C ALA A 151 -14.61 11.40 -23.81
N ARG A 152 -13.55 12.24 -23.68
CA ARG A 152 -12.70 12.29 -22.48
C ARG A 152 -13.44 12.86 -21.26
N LEU A 153 -14.33 13.85 -21.47
CA LEU A 153 -15.13 14.42 -20.41
C LEU A 153 -15.95 13.37 -19.68
N LYS A 154 -16.43 12.32 -20.39
CA LYS A 154 -17.19 11.21 -19.82
C LYS A 154 -16.35 10.26 -18.95
N PHE A 155 -15.03 10.26 -19.09
CA PHE A 155 -14.13 9.42 -18.31
C PHE A 155 -13.56 10.13 -17.08
N LEU A 156 -13.84 11.42 -16.88
CA LEU A 156 -13.49 12.10 -15.64
C LEU A 156 -14.30 11.50 -14.48
N ARG A 157 -13.62 11.33 -13.38
CA ARG A 157 -14.22 10.87 -12.12
C ARG A 157 -15.08 11.99 -11.51
N SER A 158 -15.69 11.72 -10.36
CA SER A 158 -16.44 12.75 -9.64
C SER A 158 -15.54 13.94 -9.27
N ASP A 159 -16.13 15.14 -9.20
CA ASP A 159 -15.42 16.39 -8.89
C ASP A 159 -14.63 16.29 -7.58
N ARG A 160 -15.16 15.54 -6.60
CA ARG A 160 -14.51 15.29 -5.33
C ARG A 160 -13.23 14.45 -5.50
N VAL A 161 -13.26 13.38 -6.31
CA VAL A 161 -12.10 12.51 -6.59
C VAL A 161 -11.03 13.29 -7.35
N GLU A 162 -11.42 14.11 -8.33
CA GLU A 162 -10.49 14.96 -9.07
C GLU A 162 -9.85 16.02 -8.16
N THR A 163 -10.63 16.63 -7.26
CA THR A 163 -10.11 17.58 -6.26
C THR A 163 -9.06 16.92 -5.36
N MET A 164 -9.31 15.69 -4.91
CA MET A 164 -8.35 14.96 -4.07
C MET A 164 -7.08 14.58 -4.84
N ALA A 165 -7.20 14.25 -6.12
CA ALA A 165 -6.03 14.00 -6.97
C ALA A 165 -5.16 15.27 -7.13
N VAL A 166 -5.79 16.44 -7.29
CA VAL A 166 -5.07 17.73 -7.29
C VAL A 166 -4.39 17.98 -5.96
N LEU A 167 -5.07 17.72 -4.85
CA LEU A 167 -4.49 17.88 -3.50
C LEU A 167 -3.27 16.97 -3.30
N ASP A 168 -3.31 15.69 -3.76
CA ASP A 168 -2.16 14.78 -3.68
C ASP A 168 -0.96 15.32 -4.48
N VAL A 169 -1.19 15.86 -5.68
CA VAL A 169 -0.14 16.52 -6.47
C VAL A 169 0.50 17.67 -5.70
N ILE A 170 -0.32 18.57 -5.13
CA ILE A 170 0.18 19.73 -4.39
C ILE A 170 0.93 19.29 -3.12
N LYS A 171 0.43 18.28 -2.39
CA LYS A 171 1.11 17.71 -1.23
C LYS A 171 2.50 17.18 -1.61
N ARG A 172 2.61 16.39 -2.69
CA ARG A 172 3.88 15.82 -3.15
C ARG A 172 4.86 16.88 -3.60
N LEU A 173 4.44 17.86 -4.41
CA LEU A 173 5.30 18.95 -4.86
C LEU A 173 5.70 19.87 -3.70
N GLY A 174 4.77 20.15 -2.79
CA GLY A 174 5.05 20.95 -1.59
C GLY A 174 5.98 20.24 -0.61
N MET A 175 5.90 18.93 -0.49
CA MET A 175 6.87 18.14 0.28
C MET A 175 8.25 18.10 -0.41
N ALA A 176 8.31 18.11 -1.75
CA ALA A 176 9.55 18.14 -2.49
C ALA A 176 10.30 19.48 -2.38
N ARG A 177 9.57 20.58 -2.19
CA ARG A 177 10.10 21.97 -2.24
C ARG A 177 9.67 22.74 -1.00
N THR A 178 10.41 22.58 0.10
CA THR A 178 10.14 23.29 1.36
C THR A 178 10.41 24.79 1.30
N ASP A 179 11.22 25.22 0.35
CA ASP A 179 11.54 26.61 0.04
C ASP A 179 10.42 27.38 -0.67
N VAL A 180 9.32 26.69 -1.04
CA VAL A 180 8.18 27.27 -1.78
C VAL A 180 6.91 27.18 -0.94
N GLY A 181 6.13 28.27 -0.91
CA GLY A 181 4.79 28.30 -0.34
C GLY A 181 3.75 27.82 -1.36
N PHE A 182 2.77 27.05 -0.89
CA PHE A 182 1.66 26.54 -1.72
C PHE A 182 0.32 26.87 -1.08
N VAL A 183 -0.65 27.26 -1.87
CA VAL A 183 -2.03 27.47 -1.44
C VAL A 183 -2.97 26.77 -2.42
N LEU A 184 -3.92 25.98 -1.92
CA LEU A 184 -4.98 25.36 -2.72
C LEU A 184 -6.35 25.82 -2.24
N ASN A 185 -7.12 26.45 -3.14
CA ASN A 185 -8.47 26.97 -2.89
C ASN A 185 -8.59 27.82 -1.60
N ASN A 186 -7.53 28.51 -1.20
CA ASN A 186 -7.42 29.26 0.04
C ASN A 186 -7.78 28.46 1.33
N LYS A 187 -7.86 27.15 1.24
CA LYS A 187 -8.23 26.24 2.35
C LYS A 187 -7.06 25.45 2.87
N TRP A 188 -6.18 25.01 1.99
CA TRP A 188 -5.02 24.21 2.33
C TRP A 188 -3.74 24.95 1.91
N ARG A 189 -2.73 24.95 2.81
CA ARG A 189 -1.50 25.70 2.54
C ARG A 189 -0.26 25.06 3.16
N PHE A 190 0.87 25.28 2.49
CA PHE A 190 2.20 25.22 3.06
C PHE A 190 2.80 26.62 3.05
N GLU A 191 3.40 27.03 4.16
CA GLU A 191 4.14 28.28 4.18
C GLU A 191 5.53 28.08 3.56
N LYS A 192 6.08 29.16 2.99
CA LYS A 192 7.47 29.16 2.50
C LYS A 192 8.41 28.88 3.65
N ASP A 193 9.47 28.10 3.39
CA ASP A 193 10.52 27.73 4.37
C ASP A 193 9.96 27.06 5.64
N GLN A 194 8.74 26.50 5.57
CA GLN A 194 8.15 25.72 6.66
C GLN A 194 9.01 24.49 6.95
N PRO A 195 9.32 24.20 8.24
CA PRO A 195 10.08 23.01 8.62
C PRO A 195 9.46 21.73 8.03
N LEU A 196 10.29 20.82 7.52
CA LEU A 196 9.83 19.58 6.88
C LEU A 196 8.92 18.76 7.80
N MET A 197 9.23 18.68 9.10
CA MET A 197 8.39 17.97 10.07
C MET A 197 6.98 18.57 10.14
N ASP A 198 6.83 19.89 10.09
CA ASP A 198 5.53 20.53 10.13
C ASP A 198 4.73 20.27 8.85
N ARG A 199 5.40 20.16 7.69
CA ARG A 199 4.75 19.69 6.45
C ARG A 199 4.34 18.24 6.50
N ILE A 200 5.18 17.37 7.08
CA ILE A 200 4.85 15.96 7.31
C ILE A 200 3.59 15.84 8.17
N VAL A 201 3.53 16.58 9.28
CA VAL A 201 2.35 16.61 10.16
C VAL A 201 1.10 17.12 9.42
N ALA A 202 1.22 18.19 8.65
CA ALA A 202 0.10 18.73 7.87
C ALA A 202 -0.43 17.76 6.79
N VAL A 203 0.40 16.80 6.33
CA VAL A 203 0.03 15.81 5.31
C VAL A 203 -0.47 14.50 5.91
N MET A 204 0.24 13.99 6.95
CA MET A 204 0.04 12.63 7.49
C MET A 204 -0.77 12.61 8.80
N GLY A 205 -0.96 13.78 9.46
CA GLY A 205 -1.68 13.91 10.72
C GLY A 205 -0.78 14.20 11.92
N ASP A 206 -1.37 14.63 13.04
CA ASP A 206 -0.62 15.04 14.24
C ASP A 206 0.04 13.86 14.99
N ASP A 207 -0.48 12.66 14.81
CA ASP A 207 0.02 11.43 15.44
C ASP A 207 1.46 11.06 15.01
N VAL A 208 1.96 11.64 13.92
CA VAL A 208 3.30 11.33 13.41
C VAL A 208 4.42 12.08 14.13
N ARG A 209 4.15 13.22 14.76
CA ARG A 209 5.19 14.15 15.27
C ARG A 209 6.17 13.49 16.24
N GLY A 210 5.71 12.64 17.13
CA GLY A 210 6.55 11.96 18.12
C GLY A 210 7.11 10.61 17.69
N ALA A 211 6.62 10.08 16.58
CA ALA A 211 6.93 8.72 16.12
C ALA A 211 7.69 8.68 14.78
N MET A 212 8.22 9.82 14.34
CA MET A 212 9.07 9.92 13.15
C MET A 212 10.52 10.13 13.56
N ARG A 213 11.44 9.44 12.90
CA ARG A 213 12.89 9.52 13.10
C ARG A 213 13.57 10.14 11.91
N ALA A 214 14.52 11.05 12.20
CA ALA A 214 15.31 11.69 11.16
C ALA A 214 16.29 10.69 10.54
N VAL A 215 16.39 10.74 9.22
CA VAL A 215 17.37 9.98 8.43
C VAL A 215 18.36 10.98 7.84
N SER A 216 19.65 10.72 8.03
CA SER A 216 20.74 11.45 7.38
C SER A 216 21.88 10.48 7.13
N ALA A 217 22.08 10.10 5.89
CA ALA A 217 23.13 9.15 5.50
C ALA A 217 23.79 9.57 4.20
N GLU A 218 25.06 9.27 4.09
CA GLU A 218 25.88 9.49 2.89
C GLU A 218 26.59 8.19 2.51
N SER A 219 26.66 7.89 1.22
CA SER A 219 27.39 6.72 0.75
C SER A 219 28.90 6.90 0.95
N SER A 220 29.66 5.81 1.05
CA SER A 220 31.12 5.84 1.25
C SER A 220 31.86 6.60 0.15
N SER A 221 31.28 6.68 -1.04
CA SER A 221 31.83 7.48 -2.16
C SER A 221 31.41 8.95 -2.14
N GLY A 222 30.50 9.36 -1.24
CA GLY A 222 29.89 10.69 -1.22
C GLY A 222 28.90 10.94 -2.36
N ALA A 223 28.72 9.98 -3.27
CA ALA A 223 27.91 10.15 -4.48
C ALA A 223 26.40 10.10 -4.22
N MET A 224 25.95 9.43 -3.14
CA MET A 224 24.53 9.34 -2.78
C MET A 224 24.31 9.88 -1.37
N LYS A 225 23.25 10.68 -1.21
CA LYS A 225 22.79 11.20 0.07
C LYS A 225 21.33 10.83 0.28
N LEU A 226 21.00 10.32 1.46
CA LEU A 226 19.64 10.03 1.88
C LEU A 226 19.30 10.87 3.11
N SER A 227 18.23 11.64 3.02
CA SER A 227 17.74 12.47 4.13
C SER A 227 16.23 12.35 4.27
N GLY A 228 15.69 12.86 5.37
CA GLY A 228 14.25 12.90 5.62
C GLY A 228 13.82 12.25 6.91
N TYR A 229 12.67 11.58 6.89
CA TYR A 229 12.07 10.98 8.08
C TYR A 229 11.42 9.63 7.76
N ILE A 230 11.50 8.71 8.72
CA ILE A 230 10.82 7.40 8.70
C ILE A 230 10.06 7.19 10.02
N SER A 231 8.98 6.43 9.97
CA SER A 231 8.22 6.10 11.19
C SER A 231 8.93 5.04 12.03
N GLU A 232 8.74 5.10 13.35
CA GLU A 232 9.01 3.97 14.21
C GLU A 232 8.16 2.75 13.79
N PRO A 233 8.61 1.52 14.09
CA PRO A 233 7.83 0.30 13.77
C PRO A 233 6.45 0.25 14.44
N THR A 234 6.26 0.99 15.52
CA THR A 234 4.99 1.13 16.26
C THR A 234 3.97 1.97 15.50
N LEU A 235 4.43 2.97 14.74
CA LEU A 235 3.58 3.81 13.89
C LEU A 235 3.55 3.25 12.46
N ARG A 236 2.41 2.69 12.09
CA ARG A 236 2.19 1.97 10.83
C ARG A 236 0.83 2.27 10.24
N ARG A 237 0.69 2.06 8.94
CA ARG A 237 -0.58 2.19 8.21
C ARG A 237 -0.90 0.87 7.50
N ALA A 238 -2.17 0.66 7.18
CA ALA A 238 -2.62 -0.46 6.36
C ALA A 238 -2.24 -0.29 4.88
N SER A 239 -1.71 0.87 4.48
CA SER A 239 -1.41 1.23 3.10
C SER A 239 -0.11 2.02 2.94
N SER A 240 0.36 2.10 1.69
CA SER A 240 1.56 2.84 1.30
C SER A 240 1.32 4.32 0.96
N VAL A 241 0.15 4.88 1.27
CA VAL A 241 -0.21 6.26 0.86
C VAL A 241 0.70 7.30 1.50
N ASP A 242 1.08 7.08 2.76
CA ASP A 242 1.95 7.98 3.51
C ASP A 242 3.45 7.69 3.25
N GLN A 243 3.78 7.12 2.08
CA GLN A 243 5.14 6.96 1.60
C GLN A 243 5.46 8.01 0.55
N PHE A 244 6.23 9.01 0.94
CA PHE A 244 6.68 10.11 0.09
C PHE A 244 8.16 9.89 -0.22
N LEU A 245 8.45 9.58 -1.48
CA LEU A 245 9.79 9.28 -1.96
C LEU A 245 10.19 10.30 -3.02
N PHE A 246 11.40 10.84 -2.89
CA PHE A 246 11.91 11.88 -3.76
C PHE A 246 13.30 11.51 -4.27
N VAL A 247 13.55 11.80 -5.55
CA VAL A 247 14.86 11.64 -6.20
C VAL A 247 15.23 12.98 -6.84
N ASN A 248 16.34 13.56 -6.42
CA ASN A 248 16.81 14.86 -6.91
C ASN A 248 15.70 15.95 -6.90
N GLY A 249 14.89 15.99 -5.81
CA GLY A 249 13.81 16.94 -5.64
C GLY A 249 12.52 16.62 -6.40
N ARG A 250 12.44 15.48 -7.11
CA ARG A 250 11.23 15.02 -7.82
C ARG A 250 10.48 13.97 -7.01
N PRO A 251 9.16 14.07 -6.85
CA PRO A 251 8.36 13.00 -6.27
C PRO A 251 8.32 11.79 -7.22
N VAL A 252 8.62 10.60 -6.69
CA VAL A 252 8.67 9.35 -7.47
C VAL A 252 7.89 8.22 -6.82
N LYS A 253 7.42 7.26 -7.62
CA LYS A 253 6.80 6.00 -7.18
C LYS A 253 7.58 4.81 -7.72
N ASP A 254 8.86 4.73 -7.40
CA ASP A 254 9.77 3.74 -7.95
C ASP A 254 9.77 2.44 -7.14
N LYS A 255 9.81 1.30 -7.85
CA LYS A 255 9.76 -0.05 -7.26
C LYS A 255 11.01 -0.41 -6.45
N VAL A 256 12.19 0.14 -6.83
CA VAL A 256 13.45 -0.12 -6.14
C VAL A 256 13.43 0.55 -4.77
N LEU A 257 12.97 1.81 -4.70
CA LEU A 257 12.86 2.58 -3.46
C LEU A 257 11.82 1.98 -2.52
N VAL A 258 10.61 1.68 -3.02
CA VAL A 258 9.55 1.03 -2.24
C VAL A 258 10.00 -0.33 -1.74
N GLY A 259 10.67 -1.12 -2.59
CA GLY A 259 11.22 -2.42 -2.22
C GLY A 259 12.35 -2.34 -1.20
N ALA A 260 13.20 -1.30 -1.26
CA ALA A 260 14.24 -1.05 -0.28
C ALA A 260 13.66 -0.65 1.09
N LEU A 261 12.68 0.26 1.11
CA LEU A 261 11.96 0.65 2.32
C LEU A 261 11.33 -0.58 3.00
N ARG A 262 10.62 -1.40 2.24
CA ARG A 262 10.00 -2.63 2.75
C ARG A 262 11.03 -3.62 3.31
N ALA A 263 12.16 -3.79 2.63
CA ALA A 263 13.24 -4.68 3.08
C ALA A 263 13.93 -4.18 4.36
N ALA A 264 14.00 -2.87 4.57
CA ALA A 264 14.54 -2.31 5.81
C ALA A 264 13.66 -2.63 7.02
N TYR A 265 12.34 -2.65 6.85
CA TYR A 265 11.37 -2.91 7.93
C TYR A 265 10.98 -4.39 8.08
N MET A 266 11.49 -5.29 7.25
CA MET A 266 11.04 -6.69 7.19
C MET A 266 11.16 -7.43 8.53
N ASP A 267 12.15 -7.10 9.34
CA ASP A 267 12.44 -7.76 10.60
C ASP A 267 11.63 -7.18 11.78
N VAL A 268 11.04 -5.98 11.62
CA VAL A 268 10.39 -5.22 12.71
C VAL A 268 8.92 -4.90 12.43
N MET A 269 8.41 -5.21 11.23
CA MET A 269 7.04 -4.89 10.81
C MET A 269 6.42 -6.05 10.02
N HIS A 270 5.12 -6.29 10.22
CA HIS A 270 4.43 -7.35 9.47
C HIS A 270 4.33 -7.03 7.97
N ALA A 271 4.31 -8.09 7.15
CA ALA A 271 4.31 -7.96 5.68
C ALA A 271 3.13 -7.17 5.08
N ARG A 272 2.05 -6.98 5.83
CA ARG A 272 0.84 -6.24 5.42
C ARG A 272 0.76 -4.83 5.98
N GLU A 273 1.74 -4.41 6.74
CA GLU A 273 1.84 -3.08 7.34
C GLU A 273 2.86 -2.25 6.57
N PHE A 274 2.65 -0.95 6.54
CA PHE A 274 3.46 -0.02 5.79
C PHE A 274 4.01 1.05 6.72
N PRO A 275 5.33 1.28 6.71
CA PRO A 275 5.92 2.42 7.40
C PRO A 275 5.54 3.71 6.69
N LEU A 276 5.44 4.80 7.45
CA LEU A 276 5.33 6.14 6.93
C LEU A 276 6.74 6.68 6.67
N CYS A 277 6.89 7.44 5.61
CA CYS A 277 8.17 8.08 5.33
C CYS A 277 8.05 9.32 4.44
N ALA A 278 9.02 10.21 4.59
CA ALA A 278 9.34 11.27 3.65
C ALA A 278 10.86 11.22 3.41
N LEU A 279 11.30 10.57 2.33
CA LEU A 279 12.69 10.28 2.05
C LEU A 279 13.17 10.97 0.77
N TYR A 280 14.31 11.62 0.87
CA TYR A 280 14.94 12.40 -0.19
C TYR A 280 16.26 11.76 -0.54
N LEU A 281 16.34 11.14 -1.71
CA LEU A 281 17.55 10.59 -2.28
C LEU A 281 18.15 11.59 -3.27
N THR A 282 19.39 11.98 -3.02
CA THR A 282 20.18 12.83 -3.94
C THR A 282 21.33 12.00 -4.49
N LEU A 283 21.47 12.02 -5.81
CA LEU A 283 22.56 11.34 -6.52
C LEU A 283 22.91 12.12 -7.80
N PRO A 284 24.11 11.91 -8.40
CA PRO A 284 24.49 12.56 -9.64
C PRO A 284 23.46 12.34 -10.74
N PRO A 285 23.06 13.37 -11.52
CA PRO A 285 22.08 13.23 -12.60
C PRO A 285 22.42 12.13 -13.60
N ALA A 286 23.69 11.92 -13.91
CA ALA A 286 24.16 10.87 -14.81
C ALA A 286 23.84 9.43 -14.31
N ASN A 287 23.52 9.25 -13.03
CA ASN A 287 23.23 7.94 -12.45
C ASN A 287 21.72 7.61 -12.39
N VAL A 288 20.88 8.50 -12.88
CA VAL A 288 19.43 8.31 -12.87
C VAL A 288 18.79 8.88 -14.14
N ASP A 289 18.05 8.05 -14.85
CA ASP A 289 17.18 8.49 -15.93
C ASP A 289 15.78 8.77 -15.40
N VAL A 290 15.35 10.01 -15.52
CA VAL A 290 14.02 10.50 -15.09
C VAL A 290 13.03 10.60 -16.26
N ASN A 291 13.47 10.30 -17.47
CA ASN A 291 12.65 10.39 -18.71
C ASN A 291 12.05 9.04 -19.11
N VAL A 292 11.65 8.23 -18.16
CA VAL A 292 11.17 6.86 -18.39
C VAL A 292 9.68 6.82 -18.74
N SER A 293 8.87 7.68 -18.14
CA SER A 293 7.42 7.68 -18.24
C SER A 293 6.88 9.07 -18.58
N PRO A 294 5.79 9.20 -19.36
CA PRO A 294 5.14 10.49 -19.59
C PRO A 294 4.75 11.20 -18.29
N THR A 295 4.35 10.45 -17.29
CA THR A 295 3.97 10.98 -15.97
C THR A 295 5.16 11.34 -15.08
N LYS A 296 6.40 10.98 -15.48
CA LYS A 296 7.66 11.24 -14.75
C LYS A 296 7.66 10.69 -13.30
N ASN A 297 6.81 9.72 -12.99
CA ASN A 297 6.70 9.14 -11.66
C ASN A 297 7.69 7.99 -11.42
N ASP A 298 8.15 7.34 -12.50
CA ASP A 298 9.14 6.26 -12.48
C ASP A 298 10.52 6.81 -12.86
N VAL A 299 11.56 6.21 -12.29
CA VAL A 299 12.96 6.54 -12.58
C VAL A 299 13.74 5.26 -12.84
N HIS A 300 14.76 5.33 -13.68
CA HIS A 300 15.69 4.22 -13.86
C HIS A 300 17.06 4.59 -13.30
N PHE A 301 17.50 3.83 -12.30
CA PHE A 301 18.84 3.97 -11.74
C PHE A 301 19.85 3.20 -12.59
N LEU A 302 21.03 3.78 -12.80
CA LEU A 302 22.12 3.10 -13.49
C LEU A 302 22.56 1.84 -12.70
N GLU A 303 22.60 1.93 -11.36
CA GLU A 303 22.99 0.86 -10.45
C GLU A 303 21.90 0.60 -9.38
N PRO A 304 20.76 -0.01 -9.74
CA PRO A 304 19.64 -0.16 -8.82
C PRO A 304 19.96 -1.00 -7.59
N THR A 305 20.89 -1.96 -7.70
CA THR A 305 21.34 -2.80 -6.58
C THR A 305 22.12 -2.00 -5.54
N HIS A 306 22.99 -1.09 -5.96
CA HIS A 306 23.73 -0.22 -5.07
C HIS A 306 22.83 0.79 -4.36
N VAL A 307 21.89 1.42 -5.08
CA VAL A 307 20.88 2.31 -4.51
C VAL A 307 20.06 1.58 -3.46
N ARG A 308 19.56 0.38 -3.78
CA ARG A 308 18.80 -0.44 -2.86
C ARG A 308 19.58 -0.81 -1.60
N ALA A 309 20.82 -1.27 -1.74
CA ALA A 309 21.67 -1.66 -0.62
C ALA A 309 21.98 -0.47 0.31
N PHE A 310 22.27 0.70 -0.27
CA PHE A 310 22.51 1.93 0.46
C PHE A 310 21.30 2.33 1.31
N ILE A 311 20.11 2.36 0.72
CA ILE A 311 18.86 2.71 1.43
C ILE A 311 18.58 1.72 2.55
N ILE A 312 18.63 0.40 2.28
CA ILE A 312 18.37 -0.63 3.30
C ILE A 312 19.31 -0.47 4.49
N LYS A 313 20.59 -0.30 4.24
CA LYS A 313 21.58 -0.11 5.30
C LYS A 313 21.29 1.14 6.11
N SER A 314 21.12 2.29 5.44
CA SER A 314 20.87 3.57 6.11
C SER A 314 19.62 3.54 6.99
N LEU A 315 18.54 2.92 6.53
CA LEU A 315 17.29 2.83 7.30
C LEU A 315 17.42 1.84 8.47
N ARG A 316 18.10 0.71 8.28
CA ARG A 316 18.35 -0.25 9.36
C ARG A 316 19.24 0.33 10.46
N ASP A 317 20.23 1.13 10.10
CA ASP A 317 21.11 1.81 11.07
C ASP A 317 20.27 2.77 11.96
N VAL A 318 19.33 3.53 11.38
CA VAL A 318 18.42 4.41 12.14
C VAL A 318 17.46 3.60 13.02
N LEU A 319 16.89 2.50 12.51
CA LEU A 319 15.98 1.64 13.28
C LEU A 319 16.68 0.93 14.44
N ALA A 320 17.97 0.53 14.26
CA ALA A 320 18.76 -0.12 15.31
C ALA A 320 19.16 0.85 16.44
N GLN A 321 19.47 2.11 16.13
CA GLN A 321 19.80 3.12 17.15
C GLN A 321 18.63 3.35 18.12
N ASN A 322 17.38 3.33 17.63
CA ASN A 322 16.21 3.52 18.46
C ASN A 322 15.96 2.36 19.45
N MET A 323 16.34 1.13 19.10
CA MET A 323 16.25 0.00 20.02
C MET A 323 17.21 0.11 21.22
N LEU A 324 18.27 0.92 21.08
CA LEU A 324 19.24 1.16 22.16
C LEU A 324 18.82 2.33 23.05
N ASP A 325 18.14 3.34 22.49
CA ASP A 325 17.67 4.52 23.25
C ASP A 325 16.45 4.21 24.11
N ASP A 326 15.59 3.26 23.71
CA ASP A 326 14.44 2.78 24.49
C ASP A 326 14.80 1.68 25.51
N ALA A 327 16.03 1.16 25.51
CA ALA A 327 16.49 0.26 26.55
C ALA A 327 16.63 1.06 27.86
N PRO A 328 15.93 0.67 28.96
CA PRO A 328 16.15 1.31 30.24
C PRO A 328 17.65 1.26 30.55
N ALA A 329 18.22 2.44 30.84
CA ALA A 329 19.65 2.55 31.16
C ALA A 329 20.00 1.41 32.14
N PRO A 330 21.06 0.63 31.89
CA PRO A 330 21.44 -0.42 32.83
C PRO A 330 21.66 0.25 34.16
N VAL A 331 20.79 -0.02 35.13
CA VAL A 331 20.99 0.38 36.50
C VAL A 331 22.28 -0.29 36.89
N ALA A 332 23.35 0.48 36.95
CA ALA A 332 24.63 0.04 37.47
C ALA A 332 24.42 -0.30 38.95
N GLN A 333 23.92 -1.48 39.21
CA GLN A 333 24.00 -2.08 40.53
C GLN A 333 25.47 -2.39 40.72
N ASN A 334 26.11 -1.54 41.54
CA ASN A 334 27.41 -1.80 42.11
C ASN A 334 27.33 -3.06 42.97
N PHE A 335 27.45 -4.24 42.36
CA PHE A 335 27.75 -5.48 43.08
C PHE A 335 29.24 -5.47 43.48
N SER A 336 29.55 -4.64 44.50
CA SER A 336 30.76 -4.75 45.28
C SER A 336 30.37 -5.21 46.68
N GLU A 337 29.69 -6.35 46.83
CA GLU A 337 29.68 -7.08 48.09
C GLU A 337 30.46 -8.39 47.89
N LYS A 338 31.60 -8.44 48.59
CA LYS A 338 32.39 -9.65 48.79
C LYS A 338 31.51 -10.70 49.46
N ILE A 339 31.12 -11.72 48.72
CA ILE A 339 30.49 -12.92 49.30
C ILE A 339 31.58 -13.69 50.02
N SER A 340 31.61 -13.55 51.37
CA SER A 340 32.35 -14.40 52.28
C SER A 340 31.58 -15.70 52.47
N PHE A 341 32.16 -16.81 52.00
CA PHE A 341 31.60 -18.14 52.27
C PHE A 341 31.82 -18.49 53.74
N ASN A 342 30.75 -18.35 54.56
CA ASN A 342 30.69 -18.95 55.86
C ASN A 342 30.02 -20.32 55.75
N ASN A 343 30.78 -21.37 56.06
CA ASN A 343 30.30 -22.74 56.25
C ASN A 343 29.33 -22.79 57.44
N ALA A 344 28.03 -22.99 57.13
CA ALA A 344 27.04 -23.38 58.13
C ALA A 344 26.45 -24.77 57.75
N PRO A 345 26.14 -25.64 58.72
CA PRO A 345 25.89 -27.06 58.47
C PRO A 345 24.49 -27.27 57.86
N ILE A 346 24.43 -28.30 57.02
CA ILE A 346 23.21 -28.78 56.36
C ILE A 346 22.25 -29.33 57.40
N ILE A 347 21.11 -28.64 57.58
CA ILE A 347 19.97 -29.15 58.38
C ILE A 347 18.99 -29.83 57.39
N THR A 348 18.89 -31.14 57.47
CA THR A 348 17.85 -31.94 56.78
C THR A 348 16.49 -31.74 57.47
N PRO A 349 15.41 -31.36 56.74
CA PRO A 349 14.09 -31.35 57.36
C PRO A 349 13.52 -32.74 57.48
N HIS A 350 13.24 -33.18 58.70
CA HIS A 350 12.46 -34.36 58.99
C HIS A 350 11.00 -34.21 58.54
N LEU A 351 10.56 -35.12 57.67
CA LEU A 351 9.16 -35.32 57.35
C LEU A 351 8.42 -35.87 58.59
N ARG A 352 7.44 -35.14 59.09
CA ARG A 352 6.44 -35.66 60.05
C ARG A 352 5.21 -36.15 59.28
N PRO A 353 4.65 -37.30 59.58
CA PRO A 353 3.43 -37.80 58.98
C PRO A 353 2.20 -37.09 59.59
N VAL A 354 1.33 -36.57 58.73
CA VAL A 354 0.01 -36.07 59.12
C VAL A 354 -1.03 -37.18 58.90
N THR A 355 -1.67 -37.54 59.98
CA THR A 355 -2.74 -38.49 60.12
C THR A 355 -4.01 -38.05 59.37
N SER A 356 -4.66 -39.05 58.83
CA SER A 356 -5.94 -39.08 58.14
C SER A 356 -7.14 -38.56 58.95
N ALA A 357 -8.05 -37.86 58.28
CA ALA A 357 -9.48 -37.88 58.60
C ALA A 357 -10.31 -37.81 57.28
N PRO A 358 -11.47 -38.43 57.20
CA PRO A 358 -12.13 -38.81 55.98
C PRO A 358 -13.20 -37.83 55.56
N MET A 359 -13.37 -37.61 54.23
CA MET A 359 -14.64 -37.04 53.72
C MET A 359 -14.93 -37.47 52.28
N VAL A 360 -15.96 -38.24 52.17
CA VAL A 360 -17.12 -38.28 51.26
C VAL A 360 -16.84 -38.27 49.74
N HIS A 361 -17.28 -39.39 49.15
CA HIS A 361 -17.49 -39.65 47.73
C HIS A 361 -18.46 -38.70 47.05
N SER A 362 -18.09 -38.31 45.84
CA SER A 362 -19.01 -38.37 44.69
C SER A 362 -18.20 -38.55 43.40
N PRO A 363 -18.64 -39.44 42.47
CA PRO A 363 -17.84 -39.88 41.34
C PRO A 363 -18.13 -39.01 40.13
N ASN A 364 -17.10 -38.47 39.54
CA ASN A 364 -17.20 -38.03 38.12
C ASN A 364 -16.23 -38.87 37.29
N LYS A 365 -16.79 -39.91 36.67
CA LYS A 365 -16.15 -40.72 35.63
C LYS A 365 -16.10 -39.85 34.37
N SER A 366 -14.92 -39.51 33.93
CA SER A 366 -14.54 -39.48 32.51
C SER A 366 -13.19 -38.75 32.32
N GLN A 367 -12.11 -39.45 32.57
CA GLN A 367 -10.79 -39.14 31.99
C GLN A 367 -9.89 -40.36 32.34
N ASN A 368 -9.89 -41.39 31.50
CA ASN A 368 -8.82 -42.39 31.39
C ASN A 368 -9.17 -43.51 30.39
N SER A 369 -9.89 -43.22 29.28
CA SER A 369 -10.09 -44.28 28.25
C SER A 369 -9.15 -44.13 27.05
N PHE A 370 -8.41 -43.05 26.92
CA PHE A 370 -7.59 -42.80 25.72
C PHE A 370 -6.17 -43.39 25.82
N ALA A 371 -5.59 -43.45 27.03
CA ALA A 371 -4.25 -44.01 27.22
C ALA A 371 -4.24 -45.55 27.27
N GLN A 372 -5.36 -46.20 27.63
CA GLN A 372 -5.47 -47.65 27.65
C GLN A 372 -5.80 -48.25 26.28
N SER A 373 -6.44 -47.49 25.38
CA SER A 373 -6.69 -47.97 24.00
C SER A 373 -5.44 -47.99 23.12
N LEU A 374 -4.46 -47.14 23.40
CA LEU A 374 -3.19 -47.09 22.65
C LEU A 374 -2.17 -48.13 23.10
N MET A 375 -2.30 -48.71 24.33
CA MET A 375 -1.36 -49.71 24.83
C MET A 375 -1.85 -51.17 24.62
N SER A 376 -3.11 -51.37 24.25
CA SER A 376 -3.62 -52.72 23.94
C SER A 376 -3.29 -53.22 22.54
N ASP A 377 -2.86 -52.34 21.64
CA ASP A 377 -2.51 -52.76 20.27
C ASP A 377 -1.02 -53.07 20.06
N PHE A 378 -0.17 -52.92 21.11
CA PHE A 378 1.27 -53.16 21.03
C PHE A 378 1.78 -54.26 21.97
N GLY A 379 1.03 -55.29 22.20
CA GLY A 379 1.53 -56.38 23.06
C GLY A 379 0.93 -57.76 22.82
N ALA A 380 1.74 -58.60 22.26
CA ALA A 380 1.79 -60.07 22.36
C ALA A 380 1.05 -60.94 21.32
N GLY A 381 1.82 -61.67 20.60
CA GLY A 381 1.46 -63.04 20.26
C GLY A 381 1.22 -63.37 18.80
N ALA A 382 2.28 -63.78 18.14
CA ALA A 382 2.23 -64.46 16.86
C ALA A 382 1.18 -65.61 16.84
N LYS A 383 0.19 -65.42 15.96
CA LYS A 383 -0.53 -66.58 15.33
C LYS A 383 -0.85 -66.14 13.88
N THR A 384 -0.50 -67.03 12.98
CA THR A 384 -0.60 -67.05 11.53
C THR A 384 -1.96 -66.54 11.02
N PRO A 385 -2.00 -65.68 9.99
CA PRO A 385 -3.23 -65.05 9.51
C PRO A 385 -3.99 -66.01 8.59
N THR A 386 -5.23 -66.27 8.91
CA THR A 386 -6.24 -66.72 7.96
C THR A 386 -6.63 -65.52 7.08
N LYS A 387 -6.51 -65.70 5.77
CA LYS A 387 -6.98 -64.70 4.76
C LYS A 387 -8.45 -64.43 4.98
N THR A 388 -8.74 -63.17 5.41
CA THR A 388 -10.06 -62.58 5.27
C THR A 388 -9.89 -61.35 4.39
N THR A 389 -10.62 -61.31 3.33
CA THR A 389 -10.66 -60.33 2.25
C THR A 389 -10.78 -58.89 2.75
N ASN A 390 -9.76 -58.09 2.42
CA ASN A 390 -9.63 -56.66 2.75
C ASN A 390 -10.31 -55.76 1.70
N ASP A 391 -11.48 -56.12 1.16
CA ASP A 391 -12.13 -55.35 0.11
C ASP A 391 -12.88 -54.09 0.59
N ASN A 392 -12.91 -53.81 1.93
CA ASN A 392 -13.63 -52.66 2.46
C ASN A 392 -12.73 -51.51 2.99
N VAL A 393 -11.43 -51.71 3.12
CA VAL A 393 -10.53 -50.66 3.64
C VAL A 393 -10.01 -49.78 2.52
N ASP A 394 -9.75 -50.36 1.35
CA ASP A 394 -9.25 -49.60 0.18
C ASP A 394 -10.29 -48.61 -0.39
N ASN A 395 -11.59 -48.98 -0.34
CA ASN A 395 -12.69 -48.10 -0.78
C ASN A 395 -12.93 -46.86 0.12
N ILE A 396 -12.47 -46.88 1.38
CA ILE A 396 -12.60 -45.74 2.29
C ILE A 396 -11.51 -44.70 2.03
N PHE A 397 -10.32 -45.11 1.61
CA PHE A 397 -9.21 -44.21 1.29
C PHE A 397 -9.38 -43.55 -0.07
N ASP A 398 -9.98 -44.19 -1.05
CA ASP A 398 -10.32 -43.61 -2.36
C ASP A 398 -11.32 -42.43 -2.24
N ALA A 399 -12.16 -42.44 -1.18
CA ALA A 399 -13.13 -41.39 -0.88
C ALA A 399 -12.52 -40.21 -0.09
N MET A 400 -11.26 -40.29 0.38
CA MET A 400 -10.60 -39.32 1.24
C MET A 400 -9.16 -39.01 0.76
N PRO A 401 -8.98 -38.25 -0.30
CA PRO A 401 -7.66 -37.99 -0.89
C PRO A 401 -6.61 -37.44 0.08
N LEU A 402 -7.00 -36.60 1.07
CA LEU A 402 -6.10 -36.08 2.12
C LEU A 402 -6.06 -36.98 3.37
N GLY A 403 -6.71 -38.14 3.33
CA GLY A 403 -6.68 -39.14 4.39
C GLY A 403 -7.52 -38.77 5.62
N ARG A 404 -7.26 -39.51 6.73
CA ARG A 404 -7.93 -39.32 8.01
C ARG A 404 -7.09 -38.44 8.93
N VAL A 405 -7.73 -37.49 9.60
CA VAL A 405 -7.07 -36.62 10.58
C VAL A 405 -6.50 -37.41 11.75
N ILE A 406 -5.25 -37.18 12.09
CA ILE A 406 -4.54 -37.70 13.25
C ILE A 406 -4.58 -36.69 14.40
N GLY A 407 -4.39 -35.39 14.09
CA GLY A 407 -4.35 -34.33 15.08
C GLY A 407 -3.83 -33.01 14.53
N GLN A 408 -3.54 -32.07 15.44
CA GLN A 408 -3.10 -30.73 15.13
C GLN A 408 -1.77 -30.44 15.83
N ILE A 409 -0.83 -29.78 15.12
CA ILE A 409 0.45 -29.32 15.69
C ILE A 409 0.48 -27.80 15.73
N ALA A 410 0.94 -27.25 16.85
CA ALA A 410 1.15 -25.81 17.08
C ALA A 410 -0.10 -24.95 16.79
N ASN A 411 -1.29 -25.51 16.80
CA ASN A 411 -2.55 -24.89 16.39
C ASN A 411 -2.49 -24.24 14.98
N LYS A 412 -1.61 -24.76 14.11
CA LYS A 412 -1.37 -24.24 12.75
C LYS A 412 -1.51 -25.30 11.68
N TYR A 413 -1.03 -26.53 11.97
CA TYR A 413 -0.96 -27.59 10.98
C TYR A 413 -1.83 -28.76 11.41
N ILE A 414 -2.68 -29.24 10.50
CA ILE A 414 -3.43 -30.46 10.66
C ILE A 414 -2.59 -31.61 10.09
N LEU A 415 -2.45 -32.68 10.83
CA LEU A 415 -1.86 -33.95 10.38
C LEU A 415 -2.95 -34.91 10.01
N ALA A 416 -2.79 -35.54 8.85
CA ALA A 416 -3.66 -36.62 8.40
C ALA A 416 -2.81 -37.78 7.83
N ALA A 417 -3.35 -38.97 7.80
CA ALA A 417 -2.71 -40.17 7.22
C ALA A 417 -3.54 -40.70 6.07
N THR A 418 -2.86 -41.01 4.99
CA THR A 418 -3.33 -41.92 3.92
C THR A 418 -2.75 -43.31 4.12
N ALA A 419 -3.00 -44.22 3.20
CA ALA A 419 -2.44 -45.58 3.26
C ALA A 419 -0.91 -45.62 3.19
N ASP A 420 -0.29 -44.64 2.52
CA ASP A 420 1.13 -44.60 2.14
C ASP A 420 1.87 -43.31 2.51
N SER A 421 1.18 -42.33 3.04
CA SER A 421 1.75 -41.01 3.26
C SER A 421 1.21 -40.32 4.52
N LEU A 422 2.05 -39.51 5.17
CA LEU A 422 1.64 -38.48 6.13
C LEU A 422 1.31 -37.21 5.36
N VAL A 423 0.14 -36.64 5.60
CA VAL A 423 -0.30 -35.36 5.01
C VAL A 423 -0.22 -34.27 6.04
N VAL A 424 0.46 -33.18 5.70
CA VAL A 424 0.55 -31.96 6.53
C VAL A 424 -0.21 -30.86 5.84
N VAL A 425 -1.26 -30.34 6.47
CA VAL A 425 -2.14 -29.30 5.92
C VAL A 425 -1.97 -28.02 6.72
N ASP A 426 -1.71 -26.90 6.05
CA ASP A 426 -1.76 -25.56 6.66
C ASP A 426 -3.23 -25.14 6.83
N GLN A 427 -3.70 -25.16 8.08
CA GLN A 427 -5.07 -24.82 8.46
C GLN A 427 -5.52 -23.46 7.96
N HIS A 428 -4.63 -22.45 8.04
CA HIS A 428 -4.95 -21.10 7.65
C HIS A 428 -5.06 -20.97 6.12
N ALA A 429 -4.08 -21.52 5.41
CA ALA A 429 -4.08 -21.51 3.95
C ALA A 429 -5.27 -22.29 3.35
N ALA A 430 -5.65 -23.41 3.99
CA ALA A 430 -6.84 -24.18 3.60
C ALA A 430 -8.12 -23.37 3.77
N HIS A 431 -8.28 -22.71 4.90
CA HIS A 431 -9.46 -21.89 5.19
C HIS A 431 -9.57 -20.68 4.25
N GLU A 432 -8.45 -19.97 4.01
CA GLU A 432 -8.40 -18.88 3.05
C GLU A 432 -8.85 -19.32 1.66
N ARG A 433 -8.36 -20.46 1.19
CA ARG A 433 -8.71 -20.98 -0.14
C ARG A 433 -10.16 -21.36 -0.26
N ILE A 434 -10.71 -22.07 0.70
CA ILE A 434 -12.12 -22.48 0.72
C ILE A 434 -13.03 -21.24 0.69
N THR A 435 -12.74 -20.26 1.53
CA THR A 435 -13.53 -19.04 1.62
C THR A 435 -13.47 -18.25 0.32
N TYR A 436 -12.29 -18.13 -0.28
CA TYR A 436 -12.13 -17.45 -1.57
C TYR A 436 -12.97 -18.10 -2.68
N GLU A 437 -12.92 -19.42 -2.83
CA GLU A 437 -13.69 -20.12 -3.86
C GLU A 437 -15.21 -20.09 -3.59
N LYS A 438 -15.62 -20.13 -2.33
CA LYS A 438 -17.04 -19.94 -1.96
C LYS A 438 -17.52 -18.54 -2.37
N LEU A 439 -16.72 -17.50 -2.16
CA LEU A 439 -17.06 -16.14 -2.55
C LEU A 439 -17.07 -15.92 -4.08
N ARG A 440 -16.23 -16.66 -4.80
CA ARG A 440 -16.18 -16.59 -6.26
C ARG A 440 -17.34 -17.29 -6.95
N THR A 441 -17.87 -18.36 -6.36
CA THR A 441 -18.85 -19.25 -7.00
C THR A 441 -20.30 -18.98 -6.60
N HIS A 442 -20.55 -18.27 -5.49
CA HIS A 442 -21.90 -18.00 -5.01
C HIS A 442 -22.24 -16.51 -5.17
N ALA A 443 -23.47 -16.21 -5.61
CA ALA A 443 -24.02 -14.87 -5.49
C ALA A 443 -24.04 -14.48 -4.00
N ILE A 444 -23.30 -13.43 -3.66
CA ILE A 444 -23.17 -12.96 -2.28
C ILE A 444 -24.54 -12.47 -1.81
N LYS A 445 -25.13 -13.15 -0.82
CA LYS A 445 -26.36 -12.70 -0.19
C LYS A 445 -26.03 -11.50 0.70
N SER A 446 -26.54 -10.32 0.35
CA SER A 446 -26.45 -9.16 1.24
C SER A 446 -27.46 -9.29 2.38
N GLN A 447 -27.08 -8.80 3.54
CA GLN A 447 -27.92 -8.68 4.72
C GLN A 447 -28.06 -7.20 5.08
N PRO A 448 -29.29 -6.64 5.02
CA PRO A 448 -29.52 -5.28 5.49
C PRO A 448 -29.32 -5.19 7.00
N LEU A 449 -28.69 -4.11 7.44
CA LEU A 449 -28.42 -3.83 8.84
C LEU A 449 -29.55 -2.98 9.41
N LEU A 450 -30.09 -3.36 10.57
CA LEU A 450 -31.08 -2.56 11.30
C LEU A 450 -30.53 -1.20 11.73
N THR A 451 -29.24 -1.15 12.07
CA THR A 451 -28.49 0.06 12.37
C THR A 451 -27.26 0.09 11.48
N PRO A 452 -27.04 1.14 10.68
CA PRO A 452 -25.85 1.24 9.85
C PRO A 452 -24.57 1.22 10.69
N ILE A 453 -23.54 0.54 10.18
CA ILE A 453 -22.20 0.59 10.79
C ILE A 453 -21.52 1.84 10.26
N VAL A 454 -21.22 2.80 11.15
CA VAL A 454 -20.51 4.02 10.79
C VAL A 454 -19.02 3.83 11.01
N VAL A 455 -18.25 4.00 9.95
CA VAL A 455 -16.80 3.90 9.95
C VAL A 455 -16.20 5.26 9.66
N ARG A 456 -15.39 5.78 10.58
CA ARG A 456 -14.62 7.00 10.35
C ARG A 456 -13.42 6.72 9.46
N LEU A 457 -13.23 7.53 8.44
CA LEU A 457 -12.18 7.43 7.46
C LEU A 457 -11.63 8.84 7.19
N ARG A 458 -10.43 8.93 6.63
CA ARG A 458 -9.95 10.21 6.09
C ARG A 458 -10.86 10.65 4.93
N ALA A 459 -11.06 11.94 4.76
CA ALA A 459 -11.91 12.47 3.68
C ALA A 459 -11.52 11.92 2.28
N GLU A 460 -10.23 11.69 2.05
CA GLU A 460 -9.71 11.08 0.83
C GLU A 460 -10.11 9.60 0.67
N ASP A 461 -10.19 8.85 1.77
CA ASP A 461 -10.61 7.43 1.77
C ASP A 461 -12.11 7.31 1.54
N VAL A 462 -12.91 8.22 2.12
CA VAL A 462 -14.35 8.32 1.86
C VAL A 462 -14.61 8.48 0.37
N VAL A 463 -13.89 9.40 -0.28
CA VAL A 463 -14.02 9.64 -1.72
C VAL A 463 -13.62 8.42 -2.54
N ALA A 464 -12.50 7.78 -2.18
CA ALA A 464 -12.03 6.60 -2.89
C ALA A 464 -13.04 5.46 -2.82
N VAL A 465 -13.59 5.16 -1.63
CA VAL A 465 -14.58 4.10 -1.44
C VAL A 465 -15.89 4.42 -2.17
N LEU A 466 -16.38 5.65 -2.10
CA LEU A 466 -17.62 6.05 -2.79
C LEU A 466 -17.48 6.01 -4.31
N SER A 467 -16.28 6.20 -4.85
CA SER A 467 -16.04 6.12 -6.30
C SER A 467 -16.28 4.74 -6.90
N ILE A 468 -16.32 3.69 -6.05
CA ILE A 468 -16.57 2.29 -6.43
C ILE A 468 -17.82 1.71 -5.73
N SER A 469 -18.75 2.57 -5.29
CA SER A 469 -19.95 2.15 -4.56
C SER A 469 -20.81 1.13 -5.31
N ASP A 470 -20.86 1.22 -6.64
CA ASP A 470 -21.57 0.27 -7.48
C ASP A 470 -20.90 -1.11 -7.50
N ASP A 471 -19.57 -1.18 -7.61
CA ASP A 471 -18.82 -2.44 -7.53
C ASP A 471 -18.93 -3.08 -6.13
N LEU A 472 -18.96 -2.27 -5.07
CA LEU A 472 -19.17 -2.73 -3.70
C LEU A 472 -20.60 -3.29 -3.53
N ARG A 473 -21.60 -2.64 -4.12
CA ARG A 473 -22.99 -3.11 -4.10
C ARG A 473 -23.15 -4.46 -4.80
N GLU A 474 -22.50 -4.66 -5.95
CA GLU A 474 -22.47 -5.96 -6.62
C GLU A 474 -21.79 -7.04 -5.77
N SER A 475 -20.89 -6.64 -4.86
CA SER A 475 -20.24 -7.51 -3.89
C SER A 475 -21.02 -7.68 -2.58
N GLY A 476 -22.29 -7.20 -2.52
CA GLY A 476 -23.17 -7.31 -1.36
C GLY A 476 -22.88 -6.31 -0.25
N LEU A 477 -22.07 -5.27 -0.50
CA LEU A 477 -21.74 -4.22 0.45
C LEU A 477 -22.32 -2.88 0.00
N VAL A 478 -23.38 -2.41 0.67
CA VAL A 478 -24.01 -1.13 0.36
C VAL A 478 -23.50 -0.06 1.33
N VAL A 479 -22.82 0.93 0.77
CA VAL A 479 -22.21 2.03 1.52
C VAL A 479 -22.71 3.38 1.01
N ASP A 480 -22.74 4.38 1.89
CA ASP A 480 -23.01 5.77 1.54
C ASP A 480 -22.22 6.72 2.45
N ALA A 481 -22.12 7.97 2.05
CA ALA A 481 -21.45 8.99 2.83
C ALA A 481 -22.19 9.30 4.14
N PHE A 482 -21.44 9.41 5.24
CA PHE A 482 -21.94 9.89 6.51
C PHE A 482 -21.09 11.09 6.98
N GLY A 483 -21.37 12.25 6.38
CA GLY A 483 -20.52 13.43 6.53
C GLY A 483 -19.28 13.38 5.62
N ASP A 484 -18.29 14.21 5.94
CA ASP A 484 -17.08 14.34 5.13
C ASP A 484 -15.97 13.36 5.54
N ASP A 485 -16.05 12.78 6.73
CA ASP A 485 -15.03 11.96 7.36
C ASP A 485 -15.50 10.55 7.77
N ALA A 486 -16.65 10.10 7.27
CA ALA A 486 -17.18 8.79 7.59
C ALA A 486 -18.00 8.17 6.44
N ILE A 487 -18.10 6.83 6.45
CA ILE A 487 -18.96 6.03 5.61
C ILE A 487 -19.92 5.24 6.49
N ALA A 488 -21.20 5.19 6.11
CA ALA A 488 -22.20 4.31 6.68
C ALA A 488 -22.38 3.07 5.80
N ILE A 489 -22.32 1.89 6.41
CA ILE A 489 -22.59 0.59 5.78
C ILE A 489 -24.06 0.23 6.10
N PHE A 490 -24.90 0.10 5.10
CA PHE A 490 -26.32 -0.23 5.22
C PHE A 490 -26.60 -1.71 5.01
N GLU A 491 -25.85 -2.35 4.12
CA GLU A 491 -25.91 -3.79 3.87
C GLU A 491 -24.52 -4.38 3.83
N LYS A 492 -24.39 -5.58 4.37
CA LYS A 492 -23.12 -6.35 4.33
C LYS A 492 -23.41 -7.78 3.86
N PRO A 493 -22.40 -8.50 3.35
CA PRO A 493 -22.51 -9.94 3.14
C PRO A 493 -22.87 -10.64 4.46
N ALA A 494 -23.86 -11.56 4.42
CA ALA A 494 -24.47 -12.15 5.61
C ALA A 494 -23.46 -12.86 6.52
N ASP A 495 -22.47 -13.53 5.93
CA ASP A 495 -21.49 -14.36 6.64
C ASP A 495 -20.18 -13.62 6.98
N TRP A 496 -20.14 -12.28 6.78
CA TRP A 496 -18.92 -11.51 7.00
C TRP A 496 -18.95 -10.76 8.32
N ASP A 497 -18.17 -11.25 9.27
CA ASP A 497 -17.89 -10.55 10.52
C ASP A 497 -16.41 -10.15 10.52
N MET A 498 -16.15 -8.86 10.26
CA MET A 498 -14.79 -8.35 10.07
C MET A 498 -14.64 -6.93 10.64
N ASP A 499 -13.40 -6.48 10.78
CA ASP A 499 -13.10 -5.07 11.07
C ASP A 499 -13.32 -4.21 9.81
N TRP A 500 -14.48 -3.58 9.73
CA TRP A 500 -14.87 -2.75 8.59
C TRP A 500 -14.01 -1.51 8.42
N ALA A 501 -13.43 -0.98 9.50
CA ALA A 501 -12.53 0.16 9.41
C ALA A 501 -11.27 -0.21 8.64
N SER A 502 -10.59 -1.28 9.04
CA SER A 502 -9.41 -1.80 8.34
C SER A 502 -9.72 -2.23 6.90
N ALA A 503 -10.91 -2.84 6.67
CA ALA A 503 -11.31 -3.27 5.35
C ALA A 503 -11.53 -2.09 4.39
N LEU A 504 -12.27 -1.05 4.82
CA LEU A 504 -12.55 0.12 4.00
C LEU A 504 -11.28 0.96 3.74
N HIS A 505 -10.37 1.09 4.71
CA HIS A 505 -9.07 1.71 4.46
C HIS A 505 -8.29 0.98 3.37
N ALA A 506 -8.19 -0.34 3.45
CA ALA A 506 -7.48 -1.13 2.45
C ALA A 506 -8.11 -1.07 1.05
N ILE A 507 -9.45 -0.98 0.98
CA ILE A 507 -10.19 -0.76 -0.27
C ILE A 507 -9.85 0.61 -0.83
N ALA A 508 -9.90 1.67 -0.01
CA ALA A 508 -9.56 3.03 -0.42
C ALA A 508 -8.14 3.10 -1.02
N ASP A 509 -7.20 2.42 -0.40
CA ASP A 509 -5.82 2.36 -0.86
C ASP A 509 -5.66 1.69 -2.22
N GLU A 510 -6.36 0.57 -2.43
CA GLU A 510 -6.35 -0.13 -3.71
C GLU A 510 -6.92 0.74 -4.83
N VAL A 511 -8.04 1.41 -4.55
CA VAL A 511 -8.67 2.32 -5.51
C VAL A 511 -7.74 3.46 -5.89
N ARG A 512 -7.01 4.02 -4.93
CA ARG A 512 -6.02 5.08 -5.19
C ARG A 512 -4.80 4.58 -5.97
N ALA A 513 -4.36 3.35 -5.68
CA ALA A 513 -3.17 2.77 -6.32
C ALA A 513 -3.41 2.36 -7.78
N TYR A 514 -4.60 1.87 -8.12
CA TYR A 514 -4.86 1.24 -9.42
C TYR A 514 -5.98 1.90 -10.23
N GLY A 515 -6.75 2.84 -9.66
CA GLY A 515 -7.90 3.47 -10.31
C GLY A 515 -9.00 2.45 -10.69
N HIS A 516 -9.91 2.82 -11.60
CA HIS A 516 -10.92 1.92 -12.16
C HIS A 516 -10.33 1.04 -13.27
N SER A 517 -9.57 0.00 -12.94
CA SER A 517 -9.13 -1.00 -13.92
C SER A 517 -10.07 -2.20 -13.93
N SER A 518 -10.20 -2.88 -15.08
CA SER A 518 -11.01 -4.11 -15.22
C SER A 518 -10.61 -5.25 -14.26
N GLY A 519 -9.43 -5.17 -13.65
CA GLY A 519 -8.97 -6.10 -12.62
C GLY A 519 -9.28 -5.65 -11.18
N LEU A 520 -9.84 -4.46 -10.97
CA LEU A 520 -10.15 -3.94 -9.63
C LEU A 520 -11.20 -4.81 -8.92
N LYS A 521 -12.24 -5.24 -9.63
CA LYS A 521 -13.31 -6.09 -9.10
C LYS A 521 -12.78 -7.42 -8.55
N GLU A 522 -11.90 -8.10 -9.31
CA GLU A 522 -11.28 -9.35 -8.84
C GLU A 522 -10.37 -9.12 -7.63
N LYS A 523 -9.61 -8.04 -7.62
CA LYS A 523 -8.73 -7.68 -6.49
C LYS A 523 -9.54 -7.26 -5.26
N LEU A 524 -10.66 -6.56 -5.46
CA LEU A 524 -11.57 -6.16 -4.40
C LEU A 524 -12.21 -7.38 -3.73
N HIS A 525 -12.72 -8.32 -4.54
CA HIS A 525 -13.22 -9.61 -4.06
C HIS A 525 -12.14 -10.39 -3.29
N LEU A 526 -10.90 -10.41 -3.80
CA LEU A 526 -9.78 -11.07 -3.14
C LEU A 526 -9.47 -10.44 -1.77
N LYS A 527 -9.45 -9.11 -1.69
CA LYS A 527 -9.19 -8.41 -0.42
C LYS A 527 -10.32 -8.58 0.58
N LEU A 528 -11.55 -8.41 0.16
CA LEU A 528 -12.72 -8.62 1.03
C LEU A 528 -12.76 -10.08 1.54
N ALA A 529 -12.45 -11.06 0.66
CA ALA A 529 -12.31 -12.46 1.06
C ALA A 529 -11.21 -12.67 2.10
N ASN A 530 -10.03 -12.06 1.91
CA ASN A 530 -8.94 -12.12 2.86
C ASN A 530 -9.31 -11.49 4.21
N TYR A 531 -10.01 -10.36 4.24
CA TYR A 531 -10.50 -9.74 5.47
C TYR A 531 -11.57 -10.59 6.17
N ALA A 532 -12.51 -11.17 5.43
CA ALA A 532 -13.51 -12.08 5.99
C ALA A 532 -12.86 -13.31 6.62
N CYS A 533 -11.82 -13.87 5.99
CA CYS A 533 -11.07 -15.03 6.51
C CYS A 533 -10.30 -14.73 7.79
N HIS A 534 -9.68 -13.56 7.90
CA HIS A 534 -8.87 -13.21 9.08
C HIS A 534 -9.68 -13.09 10.37
N HIS A 535 -10.98 -12.89 10.29
CA HIS A 535 -11.86 -12.75 11.46
C HIS A 535 -12.65 -14.01 11.77
N SER A 536 -12.84 -14.95 10.82
CA SER A 536 -13.64 -16.16 11.02
C SER A 536 -12.86 -17.32 11.68
N VAL A 537 -11.54 -17.41 11.45
CA VAL A 537 -10.66 -18.39 12.15
C VAL A 537 -9.35 -17.69 12.52
N ARG A 538 -9.18 -17.39 13.80
CA ARG A 538 -7.91 -16.82 14.28
C ARG A 538 -6.77 -17.79 14.03
N ALA A 539 -5.72 -17.34 13.37
CA ALA A 539 -4.47 -18.09 13.26
C ALA A 539 -4.05 -18.51 14.70
N GLY A 540 -3.91 -19.83 14.93
CA GLY A 540 -3.61 -20.36 16.25
C GLY A 540 -4.82 -20.91 17.03
N GLN A 541 -6.02 -20.98 16.44
CA GLN A 541 -7.17 -21.60 17.07
C GLN A 541 -7.01 -23.13 17.10
N LYS A 542 -7.26 -23.72 18.27
CA LYS A 542 -7.34 -25.16 18.41
C LYS A 542 -8.65 -25.66 17.81
N LEU A 543 -8.57 -26.52 16.81
CA LEU A 543 -9.73 -27.18 16.21
C LEU A 543 -9.98 -28.53 16.88
N ASP A 544 -11.24 -28.95 16.95
CA ASP A 544 -11.60 -30.32 17.31
C ASP A 544 -11.48 -31.24 16.09
N MET A 545 -11.63 -32.57 16.33
CA MET A 545 -11.48 -33.60 15.28
C MET A 545 -12.54 -33.47 14.17
N GLU A 546 -13.75 -33.04 14.50
CA GLU A 546 -14.83 -32.86 13.54
C GLU A 546 -14.56 -31.63 12.64
N GLN A 547 -14.12 -30.51 13.22
CA GLN A 547 -13.75 -29.30 12.50
C GLN A 547 -12.57 -29.52 11.56
N MET A 548 -11.55 -30.27 12.01
CA MET A 548 -10.40 -30.61 11.17
C MET A 548 -10.81 -31.50 10.00
N ASN A 549 -11.64 -32.54 10.24
CA ASN A 549 -12.13 -33.39 9.16
C ASN A 549 -13.02 -32.60 8.19
N ALA A 550 -13.90 -31.75 8.67
CA ALA A 550 -14.73 -30.89 7.82
C ALA A 550 -13.87 -30.00 6.91
N LEU A 551 -12.80 -29.41 7.47
CA LEU A 551 -11.87 -28.57 6.71
C LEU A 551 -11.17 -29.35 5.59
N LEU A 552 -10.71 -30.60 5.87
CA LEU A 552 -10.10 -31.46 4.86
C LEU A 552 -11.10 -31.81 3.74
N ARG A 553 -12.31 -32.20 4.08
CA ARG A 553 -13.36 -32.50 3.08
C ARG A 553 -13.76 -31.29 2.25
N ASP A 554 -13.77 -30.10 2.83
CA ASP A 554 -14.06 -28.87 2.13
C ASP A 554 -12.92 -28.53 1.14
N ILE A 555 -11.65 -28.63 1.55
CA ILE A 555 -10.53 -28.30 0.67
C ILE A 555 -10.38 -29.30 -0.49
N GLU A 556 -10.71 -30.59 -0.28
CA GLU A 556 -10.72 -31.61 -1.33
C GLU A 556 -11.75 -31.32 -2.43
N LYS A 557 -12.87 -30.68 -2.08
CA LYS A 557 -13.94 -30.29 -3.01
C LYS A 557 -13.66 -28.93 -3.67
N THR A 558 -12.68 -28.20 -3.13
CA THR A 558 -12.40 -26.84 -3.57
C THR A 558 -11.53 -26.82 -4.83
N THR A 559 -11.94 -26.10 -5.85
CA THR A 559 -11.17 -25.93 -7.08
C THR A 559 -9.79 -25.32 -6.73
N ARG A 560 -8.70 -25.95 -7.21
CA ARG A 560 -7.32 -25.59 -6.87
C ARG A 560 -7.01 -25.61 -5.37
N GLY A 561 -7.63 -26.53 -4.61
CA GLY A 561 -7.42 -26.67 -3.15
C GLY A 561 -5.97 -26.93 -2.73
N GLY A 562 -5.10 -27.34 -3.65
CA GLY A 562 -3.67 -27.58 -3.36
C GLY A 562 -2.80 -26.35 -3.19
N GLU A 563 -3.27 -25.18 -3.62
CA GLU A 563 -2.53 -23.91 -3.59
C GLU A 563 -3.36 -22.82 -2.91
N CYS A 564 -2.75 -22.01 -2.05
CA CYS A 564 -3.39 -20.83 -1.47
C CYS A 564 -3.47 -19.68 -2.48
N ASN A 565 -4.18 -18.62 -2.14
CA ASN A 565 -4.35 -17.43 -3.00
C ASN A 565 -3.02 -16.73 -3.36
N HIS A 566 -1.93 -17.06 -2.65
CA HIS A 566 -0.59 -16.51 -2.84
C HIS A 566 0.36 -17.50 -3.56
N GLY A 567 -0.17 -18.64 -4.10
CA GLY A 567 0.63 -19.65 -4.79
C GLY A 567 1.47 -20.55 -3.86
N ARG A 568 1.20 -20.55 -2.54
CA ARG A 568 1.89 -21.46 -1.60
C ARG A 568 1.09 -22.77 -1.49
N PRO A 569 1.77 -23.92 -1.31
CA PRO A 569 1.08 -25.18 -1.14
C PRO A 569 0.24 -25.15 0.16
N VAL A 570 -1.02 -25.58 0.06
CA VAL A 570 -1.95 -25.70 1.19
C VAL A 570 -1.65 -26.96 1.99
N TYR A 571 -1.22 -28.04 1.31
CA TYR A 571 -0.84 -29.30 1.94
C TYR A 571 0.36 -29.94 1.25
N LYS A 572 1.04 -30.82 1.97
CA LYS A 572 2.16 -31.64 1.46
C LYS A 572 1.99 -33.06 1.88
N PHE A 573 2.32 -34.01 0.97
CA PHE A 573 2.44 -35.41 1.24
C PHE A 573 3.89 -35.75 1.59
N ILE A 574 4.10 -36.52 2.64
CA ILE A 574 5.39 -37.09 3.06
C ILE A 574 5.22 -38.61 2.98
N PRO A 575 5.78 -39.26 1.96
CA PRO A 575 5.70 -40.73 1.82
C PRO A 575 6.26 -41.44 3.06
N ILE A 576 5.64 -42.55 3.47
CA ILE A 576 6.13 -43.37 4.60
C ILE A 576 7.56 -43.85 4.36
N THR A 577 7.91 -44.18 3.12
CA THR A 577 9.28 -44.56 2.74
C THR A 577 10.31 -43.46 3.04
N GLN A 578 9.94 -42.19 2.92
CA GLN A 578 10.81 -41.10 3.29
C GLN A 578 11.00 -41.02 4.81
N ILE A 579 9.95 -41.28 5.57
CA ILE A 579 9.99 -41.33 7.04
C ILE A 579 10.85 -42.53 7.49
N ASP A 580 10.69 -43.69 6.86
CA ASP A 580 11.49 -44.88 7.14
C ASP A 580 12.98 -44.63 6.90
N GLY A 581 13.32 -43.86 5.85
CA GLY A 581 14.70 -43.47 5.57
C GLY A 581 15.32 -42.58 6.68
N TRP A 582 14.52 -41.78 7.41
CA TRP A 582 15.02 -41.03 8.56
C TRP A 582 15.43 -41.90 9.74
N PHE A 583 14.89 -43.12 9.83
CA PHE A 583 15.14 -44.07 10.90
C PHE A 583 16.01 -45.24 10.44
N GLU A 584 16.64 -45.16 9.24
CA GLU A 584 17.50 -46.21 8.67
C GLU A 584 16.81 -47.58 8.63
N ARG A 585 15.51 -47.62 8.35
CA ARG A 585 14.67 -48.83 8.30
C ARG A 585 14.54 -49.43 6.89
N ILE A 586 15.40 -49.09 5.95
CA ILE A 586 15.47 -49.63 4.60
C ILE A 586 16.70 -50.53 4.47
#